data_6e89b1fd859cf78da795ab15bbc29002
#
_entry.id   6e89b1fd859cf78da795ab15bbc29002
#
_cell.length_a   1.000
_cell.length_b   1.000
_cell.length_c   1.000
_cell.angle_alpha   90.00
_cell.angle_beta   90.00
_cell.angle_gamma   90.00
#
_symmetry.space_group_name_H-M   'P 1'
#
loop_
_entity.id
_entity.type
_entity.pdbx_description
1 polymer ?
#
loop_
_entity_poly.entity_id
_entity_poly.type
_entity_poly.pdbx_seq_one_letter_code
_entity_poly.pdbx_strand_id
1 'polypeptide(L)'
;MSMATPLAGNSFVVQKMIMKSTTANKKKPIIEKGPWFKTWFDSSFYHQLYSNRNEEEAGHFIQELIAEFKPSQDSVMLDLGCGSGRHSRILADKGFRVTGIDLALSSIMLAKRSSHDGLQFHQHDMRKPFGENRYDYVFNFFTSFGYFKEDAENHLVVDNIFRSLKPGGLLMMDYLNVQFADDLLIPFETREIDGIEYKLTRWTDESHFYKKITIDINEGEPVEFTEQVLRYGLSDFHDLFFQHGLTIEKVFGDYDLHAYDRKSSPRLIMVARKAS
;
A
#
# COMPACT_ATOMS: atom_id res chain seq x y z
N MET A 1 -34.41 25.41 18.03
CA MET A 1 -33.66 25.87 16.85
C MET A 1 -32.20 25.93 17.25
N SER A 2 -31.44 24.91 16.98
CA SER A 2 -29.98 24.86 17.18
C SER A 2 -29.37 24.63 15.83
N MET A 3 -28.56 25.57 15.37
CA MET A 3 -27.88 25.52 14.08
C MET A 3 -26.63 24.67 14.22
N ALA A 4 -26.55 23.63 13.41
CA ALA A 4 -25.34 22.84 13.24
C ALA A 4 -24.29 23.64 12.46
N THR A 5 -23.08 23.71 13.00
CA THR A 5 -21.90 24.30 12.36
C THR A 5 -21.32 23.27 11.37
N PRO A 6 -21.01 23.63 10.12
CA PRO A 6 -20.36 22.71 9.21
C PRO A 6 -18.86 22.58 9.51
N LEU A 7 -18.38 21.36 9.47
CA LEU A 7 -16.97 21.00 9.57
C LEU A 7 -16.16 21.67 8.46
N ALA A 8 -15.01 22.22 8.84
CA ALA A 8 -14.10 22.96 7.99
C ALA A 8 -13.51 22.05 6.90
N GLY A 9 -13.88 22.32 5.65
CA GLY A 9 -13.26 21.72 4.49
C GLY A 9 -11.82 22.22 4.32
N ASN A 10 -10.90 21.29 4.06
CA ASN A 10 -9.52 21.56 3.68
C ASN A 10 -9.48 22.39 2.39
N SER A 11 -9.14 23.66 2.50
CA SER A 11 -8.99 24.55 1.35
C SER A 11 -7.64 24.27 0.66
N PHE A 12 -7.68 23.65 -0.52
CA PHE A 12 -6.55 23.58 -1.42
C PHE A 12 -6.30 24.95 -2.07
N VAL A 13 -5.19 25.59 -1.72
CA VAL A 13 -4.73 26.82 -2.36
C VAL A 13 -4.11 26.46 -3.70
N VAL A 14 -4.78 26.80 -4.79
CA VAL A 14 -4.23 26.76 -6.16
C VAL A 14 -3.36 27.98 -6.36
N GLN A 15 -2.05 27.82 -6.32
CA GLN A 15 -1.09 28.89 -6.62
C GLN A 15 -0.69 28.82 -8.10
N LYS A 16 -1.07 29.85 -8.87
CA LYS A 16 -0.67 30.05 -10.27
C LYS A 16 0.84 30.33 -10.36
N MET A 17 1.61 29.47 -11.02
CA MET A 17 3.01 29.72 -11.33
C MET A 17 3.19 30.34 -12.71
N ILE A 18 3.93 31.44 -12.76
CA ILE A 18 4.41 32.13 -13.96
C ILE A 18 5.68 31.41 -14.43
N MET A 19 5.66 30.91 -15.68
CA MET A 19 6.83 30.30 -16.31
C MET A 19 7.91 31.34 -16.57
N LYS A 20 9.12 31.12 -16.05
CA LYS A 20 10.36 31.71 -16.58
C LYS A 20 11.13 30.61 -17.32
N SER A 21 11.30 30.83 -18.62
CA SER A 21 12.11 30.00 -19.49
C SER A 21 13.59 30.20 -19.17
N THR A 22 14.27 29.12 -18.82
CA THR A 22 15.74 29.05 -18.83
C THR A 22 16.16 27.77 -19.55
N THR A 23 17.00 27.95 -20.57
CA THR A 23 17.63 26.92 -21.40
C THR A 23 18.54 26.03 -20.54
N ALA A 24 18.10 24.78 -20.29
CA ALA A 24 18.89 23.80 -19.57
C ALA A 24 19.52 22.75 -20.51
N ASN A 25 20.79 22.52 -20.32
CA ASN A 25 21.63 21.51 -20.95
C ASN A 25 21.06 20.09 -20.75
N LYS A 26 20.83 19.35 -21.83
CA LYS A 26 20.30 17.98 -21.79
C LYS A 26 21.36 17.00 -21.27
N LYS A 27 21.32 16.62 -20.00
CA LYS A 27 21.97 15.40 -19.51
C LYS A 27 21.00 14.23 -19.58
N LYS A 28 21.54 13.03 -19.85
CA LYS A 28 20.75 11.79 -20.01
C LYS A 28 20.12 11.38 -18.68
N PRO A 29 18.86 10.89 -18.70
CA PRO A 29 18.23 10.39 -17.49
C PRO A 29 19.02 9.20 -16.91
N ILE A 30 19.10 9.13 -15.59
CA ILE A 30 19.65 7.96 -14.89
C ILE A 30 18.69 6.80 -15.15
N ILE A 31 19.13 5.84 -15.99
CA ILE A 31 18.35 4.63 -16.25
C ILE A 31 18.42 3.76 -14.99
N GLU A 32 17.32 3.61 -14.30
CA GLU A 32 17.19 2.69 -13.16
C GLU A 32 17.55 1.27 -13.62
N LYS A 33 18.60 0.69 -13.02
CA LYS A 33 18.95 -0.72 -13.23
C LYS A 33 18.11 -1.59 -12.29
N GLY A 34 16.97 -2.10 -12.77
CA GLY A 34 16.14 -3.05 -12.03
C GLY A 34 14.66 -2.64 -11.99
N PRO A 35 13.81 -3.43 -11.31
CA PRO A 35 12.40 -3.09 -11.13
C PRO A 35 12.27 -1.79 -10.32
N TRP A 36 11.45 -0.87 -10.80
CA TRP A 36 11.25 0.47 -10.22
C TRP A 36 10.88 0.43 -8.73
N PHE A 37 10.07 -0.53 -8.31
CA PHE A 37 9.61 -0.67 -6.93
C PHE A 37 10.75 -0.99 -5.96
N LYS A 38 11.82 -1.67 -6.42
CA LYS A 38 12.97 -1.99 -5.58
C LYS A 38 13.80 -0.76 -5.23
N THR A 39 14.04 0.12 -6.20
CA THR A 39 14.81 1.35 -6.00
C THR A 39 14.00 2.43 -5.30
N TRP A 40 12.73 2.57 -5.67
CA TRP A 40 11.87 3.60 -5.12
C TRP A 40 11.55 3.35 -3.63
N PHE A 41 11.00 2.19 -3.29
CA PHE A 41 10.60 1.88 -1.92
C PHE A 41 11.77 1.79 -0.94
N ASP A 42 13.00 1.57 -1.43
CA ASP A 42 14.22 1.55 -0.62
C ASP A 42 14.92 2.94 -0.53
N SER A 43 14.35 3.98 -1.17
CA SER A 43 14.92 5.33 -1.19
C SER A 43 14.55 6.13 0.06
N SER A 44 15.45 7.03 0.48
CA SER A 44 15.14 8.01 1.55
C SER A 44 14.02 8.97 1.14
N PHE A 45 13.89 9.28 -0.15
CA PHE A 45 12.83 10.14 -0.67
C PHE A 45 11.45 9.53 -0.53
N TYR A 46 11.32 8.20 -0.68
CA TYR A 46 10.08 7.50 -0.40
C TYR A 46 9.67 7.68 1.06
N HIS A 47 10.57 7.43 1.99
CA HIS A 47 10.28 7.60 3.42
C HIS A 47 9.90 9.04 3.78
N GLN A 48 10.54 10.02 3.16
CA GLN A 48 10.22 11.43 3.38
C GLN A 48 8.86 11.81 2.80
N LEU A 49 8.58 11.45 1.54
CA LEU A 49 7.31 11.76 0.87
C LEU A 49 6.10 11.16 1.60
N TYR A 50 6.28 10.00 2.23
CA TYR A 50 5.23 9.28 2.95
C TYR A 50 5.41 9.28 4.49
N SER A 51 6.22 10.20 5.02
CA SER A 51 6.47 10.30 6.48
C SER A 51 5.21 10.60 7.30
N ASN A 52 4.26 11.35 6.73
CA ASN A 52 3.02 11.78 7.39
C ASN A 52 1.88 10.74 7.30
N ARG A 53 2.19 9.46 7.12
CA ARG A 53 1.17 8.40 7.17
C ARG A 53 0.55 8.33 8.55
N ASN A 54 -0.78 8.44 8.61
CA ASN A 54 -1.53 8.57 9.85
C ASN A 54 -1.48 7.29 10.68
N GLU A 55 -0.87 7.34 11.87
CA GLU A 55 -0.84 6.24 12.84
C GLU A 55 -2.23 6.01 13.45
N GLU A 56 -3.04 7.06 13.62
CA GLU A 56 -4.40 6.97 14.17
C GLU A 56 -5.32 6.22 13.21
N GLU A 57 -5.25 6.52 11.90
CA GLU A 57 -6.01 5.82 10.86
C GLU A 57 -5.66 4.32 10.83
N ALA A 58 -4.36 3.99 10.89
CA ALA A 58 -3.94 2.59 10.94
C ALA A 58 -4.42 1.89 12.22
N GLY A 59 -4.37 2.59 13.37
CA GLY A 59 -4.85 2.08 14.66
C GLY A 59 -6.35 1.82 14.64
N HIS A 60 -7.11 2.75 14.09
CA HIS A 60 -8.55 2.63 13.93
C HIS A 60 -8.90 1.43 13.03
N PHE A 61 -8.31 1.35 11.84
CA PHE A 61 -8.57 0.24 10.92
C PHE A 61 -8.27 -1.13 11.53
N ILE A 62 -7.13 -1.28 12.20
CA ILE A 62 -6.80 -2.54 12.90
C ILE A 62 -7.82 -2.84 14.00
N GLN A 63 -8.31 -1.84 14.71
CA GLN A 63 -9.33 -2.03 15.76
C GLN A 63 -10.65 -2.53 15.16
N GLU A 64 -11.10 -1.95 14.03
CA GLU A 64 -12.30 -2.40 13.35
C GLU A 64 -12.15 -3.84 12.84
N LEU A 65 -10.98 -4.19 12.25
CA LEU A 65 -10.70 -5.57 11.81
C LEU A 65 -10.73 -6.57 12.98
N ILE A 66 -10.16 -6.22 14.13
CA ILE A 66 -10.19 -7.07 15.34
C ILE A 66 -11.62 -7.23 15.87
N ALA A 67 -12.42 -6.16 15.87
CA ALA A 67 -13.81 -6.19 16.32
C ALA A 67 -14.67 -7.08 15.41
N GLU A 68 -14.45 -7.01 14.10
CA GLU A 68 -15.20 -7.77 13.08
C GLU A 68 -14.84 -9.26 13.07
N PHE A 69 -13.54 -9.59 13.05
CA PHE A 69 -13.08 -10.96 12.85
C PHE A 69 -12.75 -11.71 14.14
N LYS A 70 -12.62 -11.02 15.27
CA LYS A 70 -12.40 -11.56 16.62
C LYS A 70 -11.31 -12.65 16.63
N PRO A 71 -10.09 -12.35 16.14
CA PRO A 71 -9.02 -13.34 16.08
C PRO A 71 -8.70 -13.86 17.49
N SER A 72 -8.38 -15.18 17.58
CA SER A 72 -7.86 -15.77 18.81
C SER A 72 -6.53 -15.11 19.20
N GLN A 73 -6.27 -14.94 20.50
CA GLN A 73 -5.01 -14.37 21.00
C GLN A 73 -3.78 -15.16 20.55
N ASP A 74 -3.94 -16.46 20.27
CA ASP A 74 -2.87 -17.32 19.74
C ASP A 74 -2.66 -17.20 18.22
N SER A 75 -3.46 -16.37 17.54
CA SER A 75 -3.37 -16.19 16.09
C SER A 75 -1.99 -15.73 15.66
N VAL A 76 -1.48 -16.33 14.60
CA VAL A 76 -0.22 -15.98 13.95
C VAL A 76 -0.54 -15.21 12.70
N MET A 77 0.01 -13.99 12.58
CA MET A 77 -0.33 -13.04 11.55
C MET A 77 0.89 -12.70 10.68
N LEU A 78 0.65 -12.48 9.40
CA LEU A 78 1.64 -11.95 8.45
C LEU A 78 1.17 -10.60 7.93
N ASP A 79 2.04 -9.60 7.99
CA ASP A 79 1.89 -8.31 7.31
C ASP A 79 2.80 -8.31 6.07
N LEU A 80 2.19 -8.47 4.89
CA LEU A 80 2.86 -8.65 3.60
C LEU A 80 3.00 -7.29 2.90
N GLY A 81 4.25 -6.83 2.71
CA GLY A 81 4.53 -5.46 2.29
C GLY A 81 4.43 -4.48 3.47
N CYS A 82 5.00 -4.87 4.62
CA CYS A 82 4.82 -4.16 5.90
C CYS A 82 5.48 -2.78 5.97
N GLY A 83 6.35 -2.44 5.02
CA GLY A 83 7.13 -1.20 5.06
C GLY A 83 7.91 -1.07 6.37
N SER A 84 7.83 0.10 7.03
CA SER A 84 8.45 0.36 8.33
C SER A 84 7.70 -0.27 9.53
N GLY A 85 6.73 -1.15 9.28
CA GLY A 85 6.07 -1.97 10.30
C GLY A 85 4.95 -1.26 11.07
N ARG A 86 4.31 -0.23 10.52
CA ARG A 86 3.25 0.51 11.20
C ARG A 86 2.09 -0.38 11.65
N HIS A 87 1.46 -1.11 10.74
CA HIS A 87 0.34 -2.01 11.06
C HIS A 87 0.80 -3.21 11.89
N SER A 88 1.98 -3.76 11.56
CA SER A 88 2.57 -4.88 12.32
C SER A 88 2.74 -4.55 13.80
N ARG A 89 3.24 -3.33 14.14
CA ARG A 89 3.39 -2.88 15.54
C ARG A 89 2.04 -2.82 16.25
N ILE A 90 1.04 -2.20 15.60
CA ILE A 90 -0.29 -2.06 16.19
C ILE A 90 -0.92 -3.42 16.48
N LEU A 91 -0.79 -4.38 15.55
CA LEU A 91 -1.25 -5.76 15.78
C LEU A 91 -0.51 -6.43 16.94
N ALA A 92 0.80 -6.26 17.04
CA ALA A 92 1.60 -6.82 18.12
C ALA A 92 1.28 -6.18 19.48
N ASP A 93 1.01 -4.87 19.53
CA ASP A 93 0.56 -4.15 20.74
C ASP A 93 -0.83 -4.63 21.25
N LYS A 94 -1.63 -5.25 20.36
CA LYS A 94 -2.88 -5.95 20.73
C LYS A 94 -2.64 -7.39 21.21
N GLY A 95 -1.40 -7.85 21.28
CA GLY A 95 -1.00 -9.13 21.81
C GLY A 95 -0.88 -10.27 20.79
N PHE A 96 -1.01 -9.99 19.49
CA PHE A 96 -0.87 -11.02 18.47
C PHE A 96 0.59 -11.29 18.12
N ARG A 97 0.86 -12.50 17.60
CA ARG A 97 2.16 -12.87 17.04
C ARG A 97 2.23 -12.45 15.59
N VAL A 98 3.09 -11.47 15.27
CA VAL A 98 3.16 -10.83 13.96
C VAL A 98 4.52 -11.01 13.31
N THR A 99 4.52 -11.40 12.05
CA THR A 99 5.67 -11.33 11.16
C THR A 99 5.40 -10.28 10.10
N GLY A 100 6.26 -9.28 9.96
CA GLY A 100 6.25 -8.33 8.84
C GLY A 100 7.30 -8.69 7.81
N ILE A 101 6.94 -8.70 6.54
CA ILE A 101 7.90 -8.86 5.44
C ILE A 101 7.76 -7.75 4.41
N ASP A 102 8.90 -7.26 3.92
CA ASP A 102 8.98 -6.24 2.88
C ASP A 102 10.24 -6.42 2.03
N LEU A 103 10.20 -5.95 0.80
CA LEU A 103 11.35 -6.01 -0.10
C LEU A 103 12.40 -4.94 0.23
N ALA A 104 11.97 -3.75 0.69
CA ALA A 104 12.82 -2.62 0.97
C ALA A 104 13.65 -2.82 2.25
N LEU A 105 14.96 -2.92 2.10
CA LEU A 105 15.88 -3.13 3.23
C LEU A 105 15.84 -1.96 4.21
N SER A 106 15.79 -0.73 3.71
CA SER A 106 15.72 0.48 4.55
C SER A 106 14.48 0.49 5.44
N SER A 107 13.31 0.11 4.88
CA SER A 107 12.07 -0.04 5.63
C SER A 107 12.17 -1.10 6.72
N ILE A 108 12.73 -2.28 6.40
CA ILE A 108 12.93 -3.37 7.35
C ILE A 108 13.91 -3.00 8.46
N MET A 109 14.96 -2.25 8.15
CA MET A 109 15.89 -1.76 9.17
C MET A 109 15.20 -0.81 10.18
N LEU A 110 14.28 0.02 9.71
CA LEU A 110 13.46 0.87 10.57
C LEU A 110 12.49 0.01 11.41
N ALA A 111 11.76 -0.90 10.77
CA ALA A 111 10.80 -1.79 11.43
C ALA A 111 11.44 -2.63 12.55
N LYS A 112 12.64 -3.14 12.32
CA LYS A 112 13.39 -3.97 13.28
C LYS A 112 13.70 -3.26 14.60
N ARG A 113 13.66 -1.93 14.66
CA ARG A 113 13.86 -1.19 15.93
C ARG A 113 12.76 -1.48 16.96
N SER A 114 11.60 -1.95 16.51
CA SER A 114 10.46 -2.35 17.36
C SER A 114 10.31 -3.87 17.49
N SER A 115 11.26 -4.66 17.02
CA SER A 115 11.18 -6.12 17.13
C SER A 115 11.27 -6.60 18.58
N HIS A 116 10.46 -7.62 18.90
CA HIS A 116 10.48 -8.38 20.14
C HIS A 116 9.97 -9.81 19.87
N ASP A 117 9.85 -10.67 20.88
CA ASP A 117 9.47 -12.08 20.69
C ASP A 117 8.14 -12.29 19.95
N GLY A 118 7.18 -11.37 20.13
CA GLY A 118 5.89 -11.38 19.43
C GLY A 118 5.87 -10.67 18.09
N LEU A 119 6.95 -9.94 17.72
CA LEU A 119 7.00 -9.10 16.50
C LEU A 119 8.35 -9.22 15.79
N GLN A 120 8.34 -9.84 14.62
CA GLN A 120 9.55 -10.06 13.83
C GLN A 120 9.42 -9.43 12.43
N PHE A 121 10.55 -8.92 11.90
CA PHE A 121 10.59 -8.33 10.56
C PHE A 121 11.71 -8.95 9.71
N HIS A 122 11.39 -9.25 8.44
CA HIS A 122 12.35 -9.84 7.51
C HIS A 122 12.29 -9.15 6.14
N GLN A 123 13.47 -8.89 5.57
CA GLN A 123 13.54 -8.51 4.17
C GLN A 123 13.19 -9.73 3.32
N HIS A 124 12.13 -9.63 2.52
CA HIS A 124 11.67 -10.74 1.69
C HIS A 124 10.91 -10.26 0.46
N ASP A 125 11.10 -10.96 -0.66
CA ASP A 125 10.33 -10.73 -1.88
C ASP A 125 9.05 -11.60 -1.83
N MET A 126 7.86 -10.96 -1.88
CA MET A 126 6.58 -11.67 -1.79
C MET A 126 6.32 -12.66 -2.93
N ARG A 127 7.08 -12.60 -4.05
CA ARG A 127 7.03 -13.57 -5.13
C ARG A 127 7.73 -14.89 -4.79
N LYS A 128 8.46 -14.95 -3.67
CA LYS A 128 9.12 -16.16 -3.15
C LYS A 128 8.30 -16.73 -1.98
N PRO A 129 8.34 -18.06 -1.77
CA PRO A 129 7.63 -18.67 -0.65
C PRO A 129 8.05 -18.09 0.71
N PHE A 130 7.09 -17.79 1.58
CA PHE A 130 7.32 -17.20 2.91
C PHE A 130 6.67 -18.01 4.06
N GLY A 131 6.25 -19.23 3.79
CA GLY A 131 5.70 -20.17 4.78
C GLY A 131 4.77 -21.18 4.15
N GLU A 132 4.44 -22.23 4.92
CA GLU A 132 3.48 -23.24 4.55
C GLU A 132 2.55 -23.51 5.74
N ASN A 133 1.23 -23.35 5.58
CA ASN A 133 0.20 -23.55 6.62
C ASN A 133 0.58 -22.93 7.98
N ARG A 134 1.10 -21.71 7.95
CA ARG A 134 1.72 -21.07 9.11
C ARG A 134 0.83 -19.97 9.72
N TYR A 135 0.12 -19.22 8.90
CA TYR A 135 -0.56 -18.01 9.34
C TYR A 135 -2.08 -18.24 9.40
N ASP A 136 -2.70 -17.72 10.45
CA ASP A 136 -4.15 -17.65 10.59
C ASP A 136 -4.69 -16.48 9.77
N TYR A 137 -3.89 -15.38 9.68
CA TYR A 137 -4.23 -14.18 8.93
C TYR A 137 -3.01 -13.71 8.12
N VAL A 138 -3.26 -13.36 6.86
CA VAL A 138 -2.31 -12.63 6.01
C VAL A 138 -2.94 -11.30 5.65
N PHE A 139 -2.25 -10.21 5.92
CA PHE A 139 -2.65 -8.86 5.58
C PHE A 139 -1.77 -8.32 4.45
N ASN A 140 -2.38 -7.61 3.52
CA ASN A 140 -1.68 -6.77 2.55
C ASN A 140 -2.35 -5.41 2.57
N PHE A 141 -1.78 -4.47 3.31
CA PHE A 141 -2.34 -3.16 3.56
C PHE A 141 -1.87 -2.10 2.57
N PHE A 142 -2.70 -1.09 2.36
CA PHE A 142 -2.37 0.15 1.69
C PHE A 142 -1.83 -0.01 0.26
N THR A 143 -2.45 -0.90 -0.52
CA THR A 143 -2.11 -1.14 -1.93
C THR A 143 -0.65 -1.59 -2.10
N SER A 144 -0.21 -2.58 -1.33
CA SER A 144 1.13 -3.18 -1.45
C SER A 144 1.16 -4.37 -2.44
N PHE A 145 0.29 -4.36 -3.46
CA PHE A 145 0.12 -5.38 -4.49
C PHE A 145 -0.07 -4.73 -5.87
N GLY A 146 0.16 -5.48 -6.96
CA GLY A 146 -0.11 -5.00 -8.32
C GLY A 146 0.99 -4.12 -8.92
N TYR A 147 2.23 -4.23 -8.44
CA TYR A 147 3.39 -3.46 -8.90
C TYR A 147 4.22 -4.16 -9.96
N PHE A 148 3.92 -5.44 -10.23
CA PHE A 148 4.74 -6.25 -11.10
C PHE A 148 4.41 -6.02 -12.57
N LYS A 149 5.43 -6.24 -13.42
CA LYS A 149 5.30 -6.02 -14.85
C LYS A 149 4.50 -7.13 -15.53
N GLU A 150 4.75 -8.37 -15.10
CA GLU A 150 4.12 -9.55 -15.67
C GLU A 150 3.02 -10.05 -14.75
N ASP A 151 1.83 -10.33 -15.32
CA ASP A 151 0.69 -10.81 -14.54
C ASP A 151 0.98 -12.12 -13.78
N ALA A 152 1.79 -12.99 -14.37
CA ALA A 152 2.26 -14.22 -13.72
C ALA A 152 2.95 -13.97 -12.36
N GLU A 153 3.56 -12.80 -12.14
CA GLU A 153 4.19 -12.45 -10.86
C GLU A 153 3.13 -12.19 -9.78
N ASN A 154 1.98 -11.62 -10.15
CA ASN A 154 0.84 -11.44 -9.25
C ASN A 154 0.25 -12.80 -8.84
N HIS A 155 0.13 -13.73 -9.78
CA HIS A 155 -0.29 -15.10 -9.51
C HIS A 155 0.67 -15.82 -8.54
N LEU A 156 2.01 -15.65 -8.69
CA LEU A 156 2.98 -16.20 -7.74
C LEU A 156 2.77 -15.66 -6.32
N VAL A 157 2.46 -14.38 -6.16
CA VAL A 157 2.19 -13.79 -4.85
C VAL A 157 0.95 -14.41 -4.22
N VAL A 158 -0.13 -14.56 -4.97
CA VAL A 158 -1.38 -15.15 -4.45
C VAL A 158 -1.21 -16.64 -4.13
N ASP A 159 -0.45 -17.40 -4.94
CA ASP A 159 -0.10 -18.80 -4.64
C ASP A 159 0.70 -18.90 -3.32
N ASN A 160 1.69 -18.02 -3.11
CA ASN A 160 2.46 -17.97 -1.88
C ASN A 160 1.60 -17.59 -0.67
N ILE A 161 0.65 -16.66 -0.81
CA ILE A 161 -0.33 -16.33 0.22
C ILE A 161 -1.16 -17.56 0.56
N PHE A 162 -1.75 -18.22 -0.45
CA PHE A 162 -2.55 -19.41 -0.25
C PHE A 162 -1.76 -20.51 0.49
N ARG A 163 -0.54 -20.80 0.06
CA ARG A 163 0.32 -21.79 0.73
C ARG A 163 0.62 -21.44 2.17
N SER A 164 0.87 -20.16 2.44
CA SER A 164 1.26 -19.70 3.77
C SER A 164 0.12 -19.70 4.78
N LEU A 165 -1.13 -19.54 4.32
CA LEU A 165 -2.33 -19.62 5.14
C LEU A 165 -2.58 -21.04 5.63
N LYS A 166 -2.96 -21.18 6.90
CA LYS A 166 -3.54 -22.41 7.43
C LYS A 166 -4.88 -22.73 6.75
N PRO A 167 -5.34 -23.99 6.72
CA PRO A 167 -6.72 -24.29 6.35
C PRO A 167 -7.71 -23.43 7.17
N GLY A 168 -8.67 -22.79 6.52
CA GLY A 168 -9.61 -21.85 7.14
C GLY A 168 -9.03 -20.45 7.41
N GLY A 169 -7.75 -20.21 7.15
CA GLY A 169 -7.09 -18.92 7.34
C GLY A 169 -7.58 -17.83 6.38
N LEU A 170 -7.40 -16.57 6.74
CA LEU A 170 -7.93 -15.40 6.04
C LEU A 170 -6.82 -14.54 5.42
N LEU A 171 -7.02 -14.17 4.16
CA LEU A 171 -6.34 -13.04 3.51
C LEU A 171 -7.19 -11.80 3.65
N MET A 172 -6.61 -10.69 4.08
CA MET A 172 -7.17 -9.35 3.95
C MET A 172 -6.30 -8.52 3.02
N MET A 173 -6.85 -8.09 1.89
CA MET A 173 -6.16 -7.25 0.93
C MET A 173 -6.87 -5.91 0.81
N ASP A 174 -6.16 -4.85 1.17
CA ASP A 174 -6.61 -3.46 1.05
C ASP A 174 -6.02 -2.84 -0.22
N TYR A 175 -6.87 -2.57 -1.18
CA TYR A 175 -6.50 -2.04 -2.50
C TYR A 175 -7.20 -0.71 -2.79
N LEU A 176 -6.69 0.01 -3.78
CA LEU A 176 -7.39 1.20 -4.27
C LEU A 176 -8.69 0.78 -5.00
N ASN A 177 -9.75 1.57 -4.86
CA ASN A 177 -10.92 1.42 -5.71
C ASN A 177 -10.69 2.17 -7.03
N VAL A 178 -10.62 1.42 -8.12
CA VAL A 178 -10.26 1.93 -9.46
C VAL A 178 -11.19 3.07 -9.89
N GLN A 179 -12.51 2.90 -9.74
CA GLN A 179 -13.47 3.92 -10.17
C GLN A 179 -13.32 5.22 -9.37
N PHE A 180 -13.23 5.10 -8.05
CA PHE A 180 -13.04 6.24 -7.16
C PHE A 180 -11.70 6.95 -7.42
N ALA A 181 -10.64 6.19 -7.68
CA ALA A 181 -9.33 6.73 -7.99
C ALA A 181 -9.29 7.47 -9.35
N ASP A 182 -10.02 7.00 -10.35
CA ASP A 182 -10.18 7.68 -11.64
C ASP A 182 -10.94 9.00 -11.48
N ASP A 183 -12.07 8.97 -10.78
CA ASP A 183 -12.96 10.12 -10.62
C ASP A 183 -12.29 11.25 -9.82
N LEU A 184 -11.37 10.92 -8.93
CA LEU A 184 -10.65 11.87 -8.06
C LEU A 184 -9.18 12.06 -8.43
N LEU A 185 -8.75 11.62 -9.62
CA LEU A 185 -7.36 11.75 -10.04
C LEU A 185 -6.94 13.21 -10.13
N ILE A 186 -5.94 13.61 -9.35
CA ILE A 186 -5.30 14.92 -9.43
C ILE A 186 -4.06 14.79 -10.31
N PRO A 187 -4.07 15.33 -11.56
CA PRO A 187 -2.98 15.11 -12.51
C PRO A 187 -1.63 15.68 -12.07
N PHE A 188 -1.65 16.82 -11.37
CA PHE A 188 -0.44 17.51 -10.94
C PHE A 188 -0.57 17.99 -9.50
N GLU A 189 0.47 17.75 -8.72
CA GLU A 189 0.59 18.21 -7.35
C GLU A 189 2.05 18.52 -7.05
N THR A 190 2.31 19.58 -6.30
CA THR A 190 3.63 19.89 -5.77
C THR A 190 3.58 19.87 -4.26
N ARG A 191 4.54 19.23 -3.63
CA ARG A 191 4.74 19.19 -2.17
C ARG A 191 6.14 19.65 -1.85
N GLU A 192 6.30 20.45 -0.79
CA GLU A 192 7.57 20.76 -0.18
C GLU A 192 7.67 20.06 1.16
N ILE A 193 8.72 19.26 1.35
CA ILE A 193 8.95 18.50 2.58
C ILE A 193 10.42 18.67 2.93
N ASP A 194 10.71 19.24 4.12
CA ASP A 194 12.06 19.51 4.61
C ASP A 194 12.94 20.29 3.62
N GLY A 195 12.36 21.24 2.88
CA GLY A 195 13.05 22.06 1.89
C GLY A 195 13.34 21.36 0.55
N ILE A 196 12.78 20.15 0.32
CA ILE A 196 12.86 19.43 -0.95
C ILE A 196 11.51 19.52 -1.66
N GLU A 197 11.53 19.92 -2.94
CA GLU A 197 10.33 19.99 -3.77
C GLU A 197 10.07 18.66 -4.48
N TYR A 198 8.86 18.11 -4.31
CA TYR A 198 8.34 16.91 -4.97
C TYR A 198 7.26 17.29 -5.96
N LYS A 199 7.48 17.09 -7.26
CA LYS A 199 6.49 17.27 -8.32
C LYS A 199 5.87 15.92 -8.67
N LEU A 200 4.59 15.76 -8.43
CA LEU A 200 3.84 14.54 -8.65
C LEU A 200 2.97 14.70 -9.91
N THR A 201 3.21 13.87 -10.91
CA THR A 201 2.39 13.81 -12.12
C THR A 201 1.70 12.46 -12.17
N ARG A 202 0.36 12.44 -12.28
CA ARG A 202 -0.43 11.20 -12.31
C ARG A 202 -1.21 11.09 -13.60
N TRP A 203 -1.26 9.88 -14.13
CA TRP A 203 -2.08 9.53 -15.29
C TRP A 203 -2.49 8.06 -15.23
N THR A 204 -3.37 7.66 -16.11
CA THR A 204 -3.81 6.27 -16.26
C THR A 204 -3.77 5.84 -17.71
N ASP A 205 -3.64 4.55 -17.94
CA ASP A 205 -4.00 3.87 -19.19
C ASP A 205 -5.05 2.79 -18.92
N GLU A 206 -5.27 1.88 -19.85
CA GLU A 206 -6.26 0.82 -19.72
C GLU A 206 -5.92 -0.18 -18.58
N SER A 207 -4.64 -0.33 -18.26
CA SER A 207 -4.12 -1.37 -17.38
C SER A 207 -3.52 -0.87 -16.07
N HIS A 208 -3.07 0.39 -16.01
CA HIS A 208 -2.33 0.89 -14.85
C HIS A 208 -2.71 2.32 -14.46
N PHE A 209 -2.53 2.60 -13.16
CA PHE A 209 -2.30 3.93 -12.63
C PHE A 209 -0.79 4.20 -12.60
N TYR A 210 -0.40 5.40 -12.99
CA TYR A 210 0.98 5.86 -12.93
C TYR A 210 1.09 7.11 -12.07
N LYS A 211 2.22 7.20 -11.36
CA LYS A 211 2.61 8.40 -10.65
C LYS A 211 4.11 8.64 -10.82
N LYS A 212 4.44 9.65 -11.61
CA LYS A 212 5.81 10.14 -11.73
C LYS A 212 6.10 11.10 -10.60
N ILE A 213 7.22 10.88 -9.91
CA ILE A 213 7.74 11.71 -8.85
C ILE A 213 9.04 12.32 -9.35
N THR A 214 9.08 13.64 -9.51
CA THR A 214 10.28 14.39 -9.84
C THR A 214 10.69 15.16 -8.61
N ILE A 215 11.94 14.98 -8.16
CA ILE A 215 12.49 15.52 -6.91
C ILE A 215 13.60 16.50 -7.27
N ASP A 216 13.38 17.78 -6.98
CA ASP A 216 14.38 18.81 -7.20
C ASP A 216 15.33 18.88 -5.99
N ILE A 217 16.55 18.38 -6.20
CA ILE A 217 17.65 18.52 -5.23
C ILE A 217 18.43 19.78 -5.60
N ASN A 218 18.55 20.73 -4.66
CA ASN A 218 19.01 22.13 -4.85
C ASN A 218 20.33 22.32 -5.62
N GLU A 219 21.15 21.29 -5.79
CA GLU A 219 22.37 21.32 -6.61
C GLU A 219 22.49 19.99 -7.38
N GLY A 220 21.92 19.92 -8.57
CA GLY A 220 22.05 18.73 -9.40
C GLY A 220 20.89 18.54 -10.37
N GLU A 221 20.86 17.38 -11.01
CA GLU A 221 19.74 16.99 -11.85
C GLU A 221 18.60 16.43 -10.99
N PRO A 222 17.34 16.69 -11.38
CA PRO A 222 16.20 16.11 -10.67
C PRO A 222 16.29 14.57 -10.66
N VAL A 223 15.95 13.98 -9.53
CA VAL A 223 15.79 12.53 -9.42
C VAL A 223 14.35 12.17 -9.77
N GLU A 224 14.17 11.17 -10.61
CA GLU A 224 12.85 10.77 -11.08
C GLU A 224 12.55 9.31 -10.76
N PHE A 225 11.33 9.07 -10.27
CA PHE A 225 10.76 7.74 -10.10
C PHE A 225 9.38 7.67 -10.75
N THR A 226 8.95 6.48 -11.16
CA THR A 226 7.59 6.27 -11.65
C THR A 226 7.00 5.06 -10.96
N GLU A 227 6.02 5.29 -10.11
CA GLU A 227 5.17 4.24 -9.56
C GLU A 227 4.17 3.79 -10.63
N GLN A 228 3.91 2.49 -10.68
CA GLN A 228 2.82 1.93 -11.47
C GLN A 228 2.05 0.89 -10.65
N VAL A 229 0.74 0.92 -10.74
CA VAL A 229 -0.16 0.00 -10.04
C VAL A 229 -1.21 -0.49 -11.00
N LEU A 230 -1.45 -1.80 -11.03
CA LEU A 230 -2.48 -2.40 -11.87
C LEU A 230 -3.88 -1.86 -11.52
N ARG A 231 -4.73 -1.79 -12.53
CA ARG A 231 -6.14 -1.35 -12.38
C ARG A 231 -7.05 -2.53 -12.10
N TYR A 232 -6.72 -3.31 -11.07
CA TYR A 232 -7.54 -4.44 -10.66
C TYR A 232 -8.80 -3.97 -9.92
N GLY A 233 -9.96 -4.35 -10.43
CA GLY A 233 -11.24 -4.21 -9.75
C GLY A 233 -11.62 -5.49 -8.98
N LEU A 234 -12.79 -5.47 -8.35
CA LEU A 234 -13.29 -6.61 -7.57
C LEU A 234 -13.41 -7.89 -8.40
N SER A 235 -13.80 -7.79 -9.67
CA SER A 235 -13.91 -8.96 -10.57
C SER A 235 -12.56 -9.60 -10.83
N ASP A 236 -11.52 -8.78 -11.08
CA ASP A 236 -10.18 -9.27 -11.37
C ASP A 236 -9.59 -10.00 -10.15
N PHE A 237 -9.80 -9.44 -8.95
CA PHE A 237 -9.40 -10.10 -7.70
C PHE A 237 -10.19 -11.35 -7.42
N HIS A 238 -11.50 -11.36 -7.73
CA HIS A 238 -12.31 -12.57 -7.57
C HIS A 238 -11.74 -13.72 -8.41
N ASP A 239 -11.44 -13.46 -9.68
CA ASP A 239 -10.92 -14.48 -10.59
C ASP A 239 -9.50 -14.91 -10.18
N LEU A 240 -8.63 -13.97 -9.82
CA LEU A 240 -7.28 -14.23 -9.35
C LEU A 240 -7.28 -15.09 -8.07
N PHE A 241 -8.10 -14.75 -7.08
CA PHE A 241 -8.17 -15.48 -5.82
C PHE A 241 -8.79 -16.86 -6.00
N PHE A 242 -9.87 -16.95 -6.78
CA PHE A 242 -10.54 -18.22 -7.04
C PHE A 242 -9.61 -19.23 -7.74
N GLN A 243 -8.81 -18.80 -8.71
CA GLN A 243 -7.81 -19.65 -9.39
C GLN A 243 -6.77 -20.22 -8.42
N HIS A 244 -6.52 -19.56 -7.29
CA HIS A 244 -5.58 -19.99 -6.27
C HIS A 244 -6.25 -20.60 -5.03
N GLY A 245 -7.54 -20.92 -5.07
CA GLY A 245 -8.25 -21.60 -3.99
C GLY A 245 -8.62 -20.69 -2.79
N LEU A 246 -8.66 -19.39 -3.01
CA LEU A 246 -9.16 -18.39 -2.06
C LEU A 246 -10.57 -17.94 -2.48
N THR A 247 -11.49 -17.87 -1.53
CA THR A 247 -12.87 -17.40 -1.78
C THR A 247 -13.12 -16.09 -1.05
N ILE A 248 -13.49 -15.03 -1.78
CA ILE A 248 -13.87 -13.74 -1.19
C ILE A 248 -15.18 -13.93 -0.42
N GLU A 249 -15.16 -13.64 0.90
CA GLU A 249 -16.33 -13.73 1.78
C GLU A 249 -16.92 -12.36 2.12
N LYS A 250 -16.08 -11.33 2.21
CA LYS A 250 -16.50 -9.96 2.56
C LYS A 250 -15.75 -8.94 1.72
N VAL A 251 -16.41 -7.82 1.44
CA VAL A 251 -15.81 -6.69 0.75
C VAL A 251 -16.25 -5.40 1.44
N PHE A 252 -15.28 -4.59 1.86
CA PHE A 252 -15.51 -3.32 2.51
C PHE A 252 -14.99 -2.16 1.65
N GLY A 253 -15.56 -0.98 1.86
CA GLY A 253 -15.29 0.21 1.06
C GLY A 253 -14.33 1.22 1.69
N ASP A 254 -14.10 1.12 2.99
CA ASP A 254 -13.30 2.05 3.78
C ASP A 254 -12.76 1.40 5.05
N TYR A 255 -12.04 2.18 5.87
CA TYR A 255 -11.42 1.70 7.10
C TYR A 255 -12.38 1.64 8.31
N ASP A 256 -13.64 2.09 8.14
CA ASP A 256 -14.76 1.88 9.08
C ASP A 256 -15.52 0.58 8.77
N LEU A 257 -15.05 -0.20 7.79
CA LEU A 257 -15.64 -1.46 7.30
C LEU A 257 -17.08 -1.30 6.77
N HIS A 258 -17.42 -0.13 6.23
CA HIS A 258 -18.68 0.03 5.51
C HIS A 258 -18.72 -0.84 4.25
N ALA A 259 -19.92 -1.23 3.83
CA ALA A 259 -20.10 -2.04 2.62
C ALA A 259 -19.49 -1.35 1.38
N TYR A 260 -18.79 -2.13 0.56
CA TYR A 260 -18.19 -1.62 -0.66
C TYR A 260 -19.23 -1.18 -1.68
N ASP A 261 -19.08 0.03 -2.20
CA ASP A 261 -19.74 0.55 -3.36
C ASP A 261 -18.71 0.98 -4.41
N ARG A 262 -18.83 0.50 -5.63
CA ARG A 262 -17.85 0.73 -6.71
C ARG A 262 -17.60 2.22 -6.99
N LYS A 263 -18.62 3.08 -6.84
CA LYS A 263 -18.54 4.51 -7.22
C LYS A 263 -18.07 5.40 -6.07
N SER A 264 -18.48 5.08 -4.86
CA SER A 264 -18.34 5.99 -3.72
C SER A 264 -17.30 5.53 -2.70
N SER A 265 -16.94 4.26 -2.66
CA SER A 265 -15.97 3.75 -1.69
C SER A 265 -14.54 4.20 -2.02
N PRO A 266 -13.79 4.78 -1.07
CA PRO A 266 -12.39 5.16 -1.29
C PRO A 266 -11.44 3.96 -1.44
N ARG A 267 -11.83 2.79 -0.89
CA ARG A 267 -11.01 1.58 -0.90
C ARG A 267 -11.78 0.39 -1.47
N LEU A 268 -11.04 -0.65 -1.81
CA LEU A 268 -11.51 -2.00 -2.08
C LEU A 268 -10.79 -2.94 -1.12
N ILE A 269 -11.45 -3.28 -0.02
CA ILE A 269 -10.88 -4.14 1.04
C ILE A 269 -11.56 -5.49 0.95
N MET A 270 -10.81 -6.50 0.56
CA MET A 270 -11.32 -7.86 0.34
C MET A 270 -10.84 -8.78 1.43
N VAL A 271 -11.75 -9.60 1.93
CA VAL A 271 -11.45 -10.69 2.86
C VAL A 271 -11.73 -12.00 2.15
N ALA A 272 -10.69 -12.79 1.96
CA ALA A 272 -10.77 -14.07 1.28
C ALA A 272 -10.31 -15.21 2.20
N ARG A 273 -11.00 -16.33 2.14
CA ARG A 273 -10.72 -17.53 2.95
C ARG A 273 -10.06 -18.62 2.12
N LYS A 274 -9.03 -19.26 2.71
CA LYS A 274 -8.55 -20.56 2.26
C LYS A 274 -9.51 -21.66 2.74
N ALA A 275 -9.94 -22.54 1.85
CA ALA A 275 -10.77 -23.69 2.23
C ALA A 275 -10.11 -24.54 3.33
N SER A 276 -10.95 -25.15 4.18
CA SER A 276 -10.52 -26.01 5.29
C SER A 276 -10.01 -27.36 4.80
#